data_d28d94513afb3d37e26183570f20d534
#
_entry.id   d28d94513afb3d37e26183570f20d534
#
_cell.length_a   1.000
_cell.length_b   1.000
_cell.length_c   1.000
_cell.angle_alpha   90.00
_cell.angle_beta   90.00
_cell.angle_gamma   90.00
#
_symmetry.space_group_name_H-M   'P 1'
#
loop_
_entity.id
_entity.type
_entity.pdbx_description
1 polymer ?
#
loop_
_entity_poly.entity_id
_entity_poly.type
_entity_poly.pdbx_seq_one_letter_code
_entity_poly.pdbx_strand_id
1 'polypeptide(L)'
;MAAEGARRPVIIAGPCSVESREQTLATYRGLAACGCVDMIRGGVWKPRTYPSCFQGVGEVGLEWLAEAKAETGLPFGVEVANSRHVEAALGAGADMVWIGARTTGNPFSVQEVADALRGTEVLVLVKNAQMPDTGLWTGAVERMLAAGVGPERLVLVHRGFAQTSGNEYRNPPVWHVALEMRRRFPELKMLCDPSHICGRREGLAATAQKAADLSYDGLFMESHV
;
A
#
# COMPACT_ATOMS: atom_id res chain seq x y z
N MET A 1 2.74 36.07 8.94
CA MET A 1 2.58 34.70 9.44
C MET A 1 3.41 33.81 8.56
N ALA A 2 4.54 33.30 9.02
CA ALA A 2 5.37 32.38 8.27
C ALA A 2 4.58 31.07 8.06
N ALA A 3 4.51 30.58 6.84
CA ALA A 3 3.95 29.27 6.53
C ALA A 3 4.76 28.24 7.33
N GLU A 4 4.12 27.55 8.29
CA GLU A 4 4.67 26.36 8.91
C GLU A 4 5.09 25.42 7.77
N GLY A 5 6.35 24.98 7.79
CA GLY A 5 7.00 24.33 6.67
C GLY A 5 6.16 23.20 6.11
N ALA A 6 5.81 23.30 4.83
CA ALA A 6 5.08 22.28 4.10
C ALA A 6 5.83 20.95 4.24
N ARG A 7 5.27 20.01 4.99
CA ARG A 7 5.85 18.69 5.18
C ARG A 7 5.93 18.01 3.82
N ARG A 8 7.11 17.53 3.45
CA ARG A 8 7.29 16.75 2.20
C ARG A 8 6.32 15.56 2.20
N PRO A 9 5.61 15.29 1.09
CA PRO A 9 4.74 14.12 1.01
C PRO A 9 5.55 12.82 1.17
N VAL A 10 4.96 11.83 1.82
CA VAL A 10 5.54 10.49 1.95
C VAL A 10 5.47 9.78 0.61
N ILE A 11 6.57 9.22 0.14
CA ILE A 11 6.65 8.48 -1.12
C ILE A 11 7.01 7.02 -0.84
N ILE A 12 6.05 6.12 -1.10
CA ILE A 12 6.26 4.68 -1.08
C ILE A 12 6.18 4.18 -2.52
N ALA A 13 7.29 3.67 -3.05
CA ALA A 13 7.38 3.24 -4.44
C ALA A 13 8.08 1.88 -4.55
N GLY A 14 7.84 1.15 -5.64
CA GLY A 14 8.49 -0.14 -5.89
C GLY A 14 7.67 -1.04 -6.81
N PRO A 15 8.15 -2.24 -7.12
CA PRO A 15 7.53 -3.08 -8.13
C PRO A 15 6.14 -3.56 -7.71
N CYS A 16 5.26 -3.71 -8.69
CA CYS A 16 3.97 -4.39 -8.49
C CYS A 16 4.19 -5.79 -7.96
N SER A 17 5.09 -6.53 -8.63
CA SER A 17 5.51 -7.88 -8.28
C SER A 17 7.03 -7.92 -8.13
N VAL A 18 7.50 -8.58 -7.09
CA VAL A 18 8.87 -9.06 -6.99
C VAL A 18 8.94 -10.34 -7.83
N GLU A 19 9.77 -10.35 -8.88
CA GLU A 19 9.77 -11.44 -9.87
C GLU A 19 11.12 -12.15 -9.93
N SER A 20 12.23 -11.43 -9.69
CA SER A 20 13.57 -12.00 -9.54
C SER A 20 14.41 -11.19 -8.56
N ARG A 21 15.51 -11.80 -8.10
CA ARG A 21 16.48 -11.11 -7.25
C ARG A 21 17.10 -9.91 -7.96
N GLU A 22 17.48 -10.08 -9.24
CA GLU A 22 18.11 -9.05 -10.08
C GLU A 22 17.19 -7.84 -10.25
N GLN A 23 15.92 -8.06 -10.62
CA GLN A 23 14.91 -7.01 -10.75
C GLN A 23 14.73 -6.26 -9.43
N THR A 24 14.66 -6.99 -8.31
CA THR A 24 14.47 -6.41 -6.98
C THR A 24 15.63 -5.49 -6.62
N LEU A 25 16.85 -5.98 -6.68
CA LEU A 25 18.05 -5.21 -6.33
C LEU A 25 18.24 -4.00 -7.26
N ALA A 26 18.06 -4.18 -8.58
CA ALA A 26 18.17 -3.07 -9.53
C ALA A 26 17.13 -1.98 -9.26
N THR A 27 15.88 -2.37 -8.96
CA THR A 27 14.81 -1.42 -8.63
C THR A 27 15.13 -0.65 -7.34
N TYR A 28 15.59 -1.33 -6.29
CA TYR A 28 15.97 -0.69 -5.02
C TYR A 28 17.11 0.30 -5.18
N ARG A 29 18.18 -0.09 -5.92
CA ARG A 29 19.30 0.82 -6.22
C ARG A 29 18.84 2.06 -6.96
N GLY A 30 17.99 1.90 -7.97
CA GLY A 30 17.43 3.01 -8.74
C GLY A 30 16.58 3.96 -7.88
N LEU A 31 15.73 3.42 -7.01
CA LEU A 31 14.89 4.20 -6.12
C LEU A 31 15.70 4.88 -5.01
N ALA A 32 16.71 4.22 -4.46
CA ALA A 32 17.63 4.83 -3.50
C ALA A 32 18.41 5.99 -4.12
N ALA A 33 18.91 5.81 -5.35
CA ALA A 33 19.67 6.82 -6.06
C ALA A 33 18.85 8.09 -6.38
N CYS A 34 17.52 7.98 -6.54
CA CYS A 34 16.69 9.17 -6.77
C CYS A 34 16.51 10.05 -5.52
N GLY A 35 16.77 9.54 -4.30
CA GLY A 35 16.74 10.29 -3.06
C GLY A 35 15.38 10.86 -2.65
N CYS A 36 14.30 10.44 -3.31
CA CYS A 36 12.95 10.96 -3.07
C CYS A 36 11.97 9.93 -2.51
N VAL A 37 12.39 8.67 -2.34
CA VAL A 37 11.56 7.57 -1.83
C VAL A 37 11.85 7.36 -0.35
N ASP A 38 10.81 7.24 0.45
CA ASP A 38 10.92 7.01 1.90
C ASP A 38 10.91 5.53 2.24
N MET A 39 10.18 4.72 1.46
CA MET A 39 10.03 3.29 1.69
C MET A 39 9.74 2.56 0.38
N ILE A 40 10.18 1.32 0.27
CA ILE A 40 9.91 0.51 -0.91
C ILE A 40 8.78 -0.47 -0.64
N ARG A 41 7.91 -0.63 -1.64
CA ARG A 41 6.88 -1.65 -1.67
C ARG A 41 7.26 -2.78 -2.64
N GLY A 42 6.92 -4.04 -2.31
CA GLY A 42 7.10 -5.17 -3.21
C GLY A 42 6.04 -6.25 -2.99
N GLY A 43 5.30 -6.64 -4.03
CA GLY A 43 4.32 -7.72 -3.93
C GLY A 43 4.97 -9.08 -4.12
N VAL A 44 5.10 -9.88 -3.08
CA VAL A 44 5.66 -11.25 -3.14
C VAL A 44 4.57 -12.31 -3.26
N TRP A 45 3.38 -12.03 -2.77
CA TRP A 45 2.15 -12.82 -2.98
C TRP A 45 1.17 -12.02 -3.82
N LYS A 46 0.56 -12.65 -4.83
CA LYS A 46 -0.31 -11.95 -5.78
C LYS A 46 -1.71 -12.58 -5.80
N PRO A 47 -2.72 -11.89 -5.26
CA PRO A 47 -4.09 -12.38 -5.29
C PRO A 47 -4.65 -12.28 -6.72
N ARG A 48 -4.46 -13.32 -7.53
CA ARG A 48 -4.94 -13.37 -8.91
C ARG A 48 -6.29 -14.05 -9.02
N THR A 49 -7.11 -13.57 -9.96
CA THR A 49 -8.42 -14.17 -10.23
C THR A 49 -8.28 -15.57 -10.83
N TYR A 50 -7.28 -15.75 -11.70
CA TYR A 50 -7.06 -17.03 -12.37
C TYR A 50 -5.81 -17.71 -11.81
N PRO A 51 -5.90 -19.01 -11.46
CA PRO A 51 -4.75 -19.76 -10.91
C PRO A 51 -3.60 -19.94 -11.90
N SER A 52 -3.86 -19.82 -13.20
CA SER A 52 -2.84 -19.86 -14.27
C SER A 52 -1.98 -18.59 -14.35
N CYS A 53 -2.38 -17.50 -13.69
CA CYS A 53 -1.57 -16.28 -13.64
C CYS A 53 -0.45 -16.42 -12.61
N PHE A 54 0.61 -15.63 -12.77
CA PHE A 54 1.71 -15.55 -11.81
C PHE A 54 1.22 -15.20 -10.41
N GLN A 55 1.40 -16.12 -9.47
CA GLN A 55 0.90 -15.99 -8.08
C GLN A 55 1.87 -15.26 -7.13
N GLY A 56 3.00 -14.80 -7.65
CA GLY A 56 4.11 -14.27 -6.87
C GLY A 56 5.17 -15.33 -6.58
N VAL A 57 6.33 -14.89 -6.14
CA VAL A 57 7.47 -15.77 -5.80
C VAL A 57 7.40 -16.30 -4.36
N GLY A 58 6.48 -15.77 -3.56
CA GLY A 58 6.34 -16.17 -2.16
C GLY A 58 7.48 -15.70 -1.26
N GLU A 59 7.80 -16.51 -0.26
CA GLU A 59 8.73 -16.16 0.81
C GLU A 59 10.16 -15.89 0.32
N VAL A 60 10.61 -16.51 -0.77
CA VAL A 60 11.93 -16.21 -1.35
C VAL A 60 12.07 -14.74 -1.76
N GLY A 61 10.98 -14.10 -2.15
CA GLY A 61 10.98 -12.67 -2.45
C GLY A 61 11.22 -11.80 -1.22
N LEU A 62 10.90 -12.27 -0.03
CA LEU A 62 11.21 -11.57 1.23
C LEU A 62 12.72 -11.53 1.48
N GLU A 63 13.44 -12.61 1.16
CA GLU A 63 14.90 -12.66 1.27
C GLU A 63 15.56 -11.61 0.37
N TRP A 64 15.07 -11.46 -0.88
CA TRP A 64 15.57 -10.47 -1.82
C TRP A 64 15.27 -9.04 -1.37
N LEU A 65 14.09 -8.82 -0.76
CA LEU A 65 13.72 -7.53 -0.19
C LEU A 65 14.59 -7.17 1.03
N ALA A 66 14.85 -8.13 1.89
CA ALA A 66 15.75 -7.95 3.05
C ALA A 66 17.18 -7.65 2.60
N GLU A 67 17.69 -8.34 1.58
CA GLU A 67 19.00 -8.08 0.98
C GLU A 67 19.05 -6.64 0.39
N ALA A 68 18.03 -6.25 -0.38
CA ALA A 68 17.94 -4.92 -0.95
C ALA A 68 17.88 -3.81 0.11
N LYS A 69 17.16 -4.05 1.22
CA LYS A 69 17.15 -3.15 2.39
C LYS A 69 18.54 -3.04 3.01
N ALA A 70 19.24 -4.17 3.21
CA ALA A 70 20.59 -4.16 3.78
C ALA A 70 21.59 -3.40 2.90
N GLU A 71 21.44 -3.47 1.58
CA GLU A 71 22.30 -2.77 0.62
C GLU A 71 22.02 -1.27 0.54
N THR A 72 20.75 -0.86 0.54
CA THR A 72 20.34 0.52 0.24
C THR A 72 19.97 1.35 1.46
N GLY A 73 19.68 0.70 2.59
CA GLY A 73 19.14 1.34 3.78
C GLY A 73 17.65 1.72 3.69
N LEU A 74 17.00 1.51 2.54
CA LEU A 74 15.58 1.81 2.38
C LEU A 74 14.70 0.74 3.04
N PRO A 75 13.79 1.11 3.94
CA PRO A 75 12.84 0.18 4.53
C PRO A 75 11.89 -0.41 3.49
N PHE A 76 11.37 -1.61 3.74
CA PHE A 76 10.47 -2.27 2.80
C PHE A 76 9.16 -2.74 3.42
N GLY A 77 8.15 -2.90 2.56
CA GLY A 77 6.88 -3.50 2.93
C GLY A 77 6.31 -4.41 1.86
N VAL A 78 5.40 -5.28 2.29
CA VAL A 78 4.75 -6.29 1.44
C VAL A 78 3.24 -6.37 1.68
N GLU A 79 2.50 -6.90 0.69
CA GLU A 79 1.08 -7.22 0.83
C GLU A 79 0.90 -8.45 1.70
N VAL A 80 -0.04 -8.39 2.65
CA VAL A 80 -0.44 -9.53 3.48
C VAL A 80 -1.93 -9.79 3.36
N ALA A 81 -2.33 -11.06 3.44
CA ALA A 81 -3.72 -11.46 3.28
C ALA A 81 -4.20 -12.48 4.35
N ASN A 82 -3.29 -12.97 5.18
CA ASN A 82 -3.53 -13.93 6.26
C ASN A 82 -2.41 -13.85 7.32
N SER A 83 -2.57 -14.56 8.41
CA SER A 83 -1.61 -14.62 9.53
C SER A 83 -0.22 -15.11 9.11
N ARG A 84 -0.14 -16.15 8.29
CA ARG A 84 1.13 -16.70 7.79
C ARG A 84 1.93 -15.65 7.00
N HIS A 85 1.26 -14.85 6.15
CA HIS A 85 1.93 -13.77 5.43
C HIS A 85 2.47 -12.70 6.39
N VAL A 86 1.73 -12.37 7.46
CA VAL A 86 2.20 -11.44 8.49
C VAL A 86 3.44 -11.99 9.19
N GLU A 87 3.39 -13.23 9.68
CA GLU A 87 4.50 -13.89 10.36
C GLU A 87 5.77 -13.93 9.48
N ALA A 88 5.63 -14.34 8.22
CA ALA A 88 6.74 -14.40 7.28
C ALA A 88 7.33 -13.00 6.98
N ALA A 89 6.48 -12.00 6.77
CA ALA A 89 6.92 -10.63 6.53
C ALA A 89 7.69 -10.05 7.72
N LEU A 90 7.17 -10.22 8.93
CA LEU A 90 7.82 -9.78 10.16
C LEU A 90 9.13 -10.53 10.43
N GLY A 91 9.14 -11.85 10.20
CA GLY A 91 10.34 -12.67 10.32
C GLY A 91 11.46 -12.25 9.36
N ALA A 92 11.12 -11.73 8.19
CA ALA A 92 12.06 -11.19 7.21
C ALA A 92 12.49 -9.73 7.50
N GLY A 93 11.97 -9.10 8.56
CA GLY A 93 12.30 -7.73 8.94
C GLY A 93 11.61 -6.67 8.09
N ALA A 94 10.38 -6.93 7.63
CA ALA A 94 9.55 -5.93 6.97
C ALA A 94 9.20 -4.78 7.93
N ASP A 95 9.32 -3.55 7.46
CA ASP A 95 9.02 -2.33 8.22
C ASP A 95 7.56 -1.89 8.04
N MET A 96 6.89 -2.44 7.01
CA MET A 96 5.53 -2.12 6.64
C MET A 96 4.82 -3.36 6.08
N VAL A 97 3.54 -3.48 6.38
CA VAL A 97 2.64 -4.41 5.69
C VAL A 97 1.43 -3.65 5.16
N TRP A 98 0.86 -4.12 4.05
CA TRP A 98 -0.42 -3.55 3.61
C TRP A 98 -1.46 -4.62 3.32
N ILE A 99 -2.70 -4.26 3.61
CA ILE A 99 -3.89 -5.05 3.28
C ILE A 99 -4.37 -4.61 1.89
N GLY A 100 -4.37 -5.54 0.95
CA GLY A 100 -4.82 -5.29 -0.42
C GLY A 100 -6.33 -5.14 -0.53
N ALA A 101 -6.79 -4.51 -1.62
CA ALA A 101 -8.22 -4.19 -1.84
C ALA A 101 -9.14 -5.42 -1.84
N ARG A 102 -8.65 -6.59 -2.26
CA ARG A 102 -9.41 -7.85 -2.21
C ARG A 102 -9.57 -8.37 -0.78
N THR A 103 -8.52 -8.27 0.00
CA THR A 103 -8.50 -8.66 1.42
C THR A 103 -9.35 -7.71 2.25
N THR A 104 -9.28 -6.40 2.02
CA THR A 104 -10.09 -5.38 2.71
C THR A 104 -11.60 -5.63 2.57
N GLY A 105 -12.03 -6.20 1.43
CA GLY A 105 -13.43 -6.58 1.20
C GLY A 105 -13.90 -7.85 1.96
N ASN A 106 -13.00 -8.53 2.69
CA ASN A 106 -13.32 -9.74 3.44
C ASN A 106 -13.05 -9.55 4.94
N PRO A 107 -14.11 -9.35 5.76
CA PRO A 107 -13.96 -9.13 7.20
C PRO A 107 -13.23 -10.24 7.96
N PHE A 108 -13.36 -11.50 7.55
CA PHE A 108 -12.64 -12.63 8.18
C PHE A 108 -11.14 -12.52 7.95
N SER A 109 -10.71 -12.29 6.71
CA SER A 109 -9.29 -12.13 6.38
C SER A 109 -8.69 -10.89 7.05
N VAL A 110 -9.45 -9.79 7.11
CA VAL A 110 -9.00 -8.57 7.81
C VAL A 110 -8.84 -8.85 9.31
N GLN A 111 -9.79 -9.59 9.94
CA GLN A 111 -9.69 -9.94 11.35
C GLN A 111 -8.48 -10.83 11.63
N GLU A 112 -8.24 -11.84 10.79
CA GLU A 112 -7.08 -12.74 10.91
C GLU A 112 -5.77 -11.95 10.85
N VAL A 113 -5.63 -11.04 9.89
CA VAL A 113 -4.45 -10.16 9.77
C VAL A 113 -4.33 -9.23 10.98
N ALA A 114 -5.44 -8.65 11.46
CA ALA A 114 -5.45 -7.77 12.62
C ALA A 114 -4.98 -8.51 13.89
N ASP A 115 -5.45 -9.75 14.09
CA ASP A 115 -5.05 -10.56 15.23
C ASP A 115 -3.55 -10.93 15.18
N ALA A 116 -3.02 -11.22 13.99
CA ALA A 116 -1.60 -11.50 13.78
C ALA A 116 -0.69 -10.26 13.99
N LEU A 117 -1.25 -9.06 13.88
CA LEU A 117 -0.52 -7.79 14.09
C LEU A 117 -0.50 -7.32 15.55
N ARG A 118 -1.20 -8.00 16.47
CA ARG A 118 -1.22 -7.63 17.90
C ARG A 118 0.18 -7.61 18.49
N GLY A 119 0.51 -6.53 19.18
CA GLY A 119 1.80 -6.38 19.87
C GLY A 119 2.99 -6.16 18.93
N THR A 120 2.76 -5.93 17.66
CA THR A 120 3.82 -5.56 16.69
C THR A 120 3.92 -4.05 16.58
N GLU A 121 5.08 -3.56 16.10
CA GLU A 121 5.33 -2.12 15.87
C GLU A 121 5.40 -1.77 14.36
N VAL A 122 5.07 -2.72 13.47
CA VAL A 122 5.12 -2.52 12.03
C VAL A 122 4.12 -1.47 11.56
N LEU A 123 4.48 -0.71 10.52
CA LEU A 123 3.57 0.22 9.85
C LEU A 123 2.51 -0.57 9.07
N VAL A 124 1.24 -0.25 9.26
CA VAL A 124 0.12 -0.96 8.63
C VAL A 124 -0.62 -0.03 7.67
N LEU A 125 -0.71 -0.43 6.40
CA LEU A 125 -1.49 0.30 5.40
C LEU A 125 -2.76 -0.48 5.06
N VAL A 126 -3.89 0.21 4.97
CA VAL A 126 -5.18 -0.38 4.58
C VAL A 126 -5.67 0.26 3.29
N LYS A 127 -5.63 -0.49 2.19
CA LYS A 127 -6.23 -0.04 0.92
C LYS A 127 -7.75 -0.09 1.01
N ASN A 128 -8.43 0.83 0.32
CA ASN A 128 -9.89 0.70 0.18
C ASN A 128 -10.26 -0.62 -0.51
N ALA A 129 -11.43 -1.18 -0.15
CA ALA A 129 -12.00 -2.33 -0.83
C ALA A 129 -12.25 -2.04 -2.32
N GLN A 130 -12.42 -3.08 -3.14
CA GLN A 130 -12.69 -2.91 -4.57
C GLN A 130 -14.01 -2.19 -4.82
N MET A 131 -15.04 -2.44 -3.99
CA MET A 131 -16.32 -1.76 -4.05
C MET A 131 -16.22 -0.35 -3.42
N PRO A 132 -16.94 0.65 -3.94
CA PRO A 132 -16.99 2.00 -3.36
C PRO A 132 -17.88 2.05 -2.11
N ASP A 133 -17.55 1.24 -1.13
CA ASP A 133 -18.28 1.06 0.13
C ASP A 133 -17.42 1.54 1.30
N THR A 134 -17.82 2.66 1.90
CA THR A 134 -17.15 3.21 3.08
C THR A 134 -17.26 2.28 4.29
N GLY A 135 -18.32 1.48 4.41
CA GLY A 135 -18.51 0.54 5.51
C GLY A 135 -17.45 -0.55 5.54
N LEU A 136 -17.12 -1.15 4.39
CA LEU A 136 -16.05 -2.15 4.29
C LEU A 136 -14.69 -1.58 4.66
N TRP A 137 -14.38 -0.37 4.19
CA TRP A 137 -13.10 0.27 4.52
C TRP A 137 -13.04 0.69 5.98
N THR A 138 -14.12 1.30 6.50
CA THR A 138 -14.26 1.63 7.93
C THR A 138 -14.08 0.40 8.81
N GLY A 139 -14.79 -0.69 8.53
CA GLY A 139 -14.70 -1.91 9.31
C GLY A 139 -13.29 -2.52 9.31
N ALA A 140 -12.54 -2.40 8.22
CA ALA A 140 -11.15 -2.83 8.18
C ALA A 140 -10.25 -1.98 9.09
N VAL A 141 -10.40 -0.65 9.05
CA VAL A 141 -9.68 0.29 9.92
C VAL A 141 -10.00 0.03 11.40
N GLU A 142 -11.28 -0.09 11.74
CA GLU A 142 -11.71 -0.33 13.12
C GLU A 142 -11.17 -1.65 13.70
N ARG A 143 -11.06 -2.72 12.87
CA ARG A 143 -10.42 -3.97 13.28
C ARG A 143 -8.93 -3.80 13.59
N MET A 144 -8.21 -3.02 12.80
CA MET A 144 -6.79 -2.71 13.08
C MET A 144 -6.65 -1.94 14.40
N LEU A 145 -7.44 -0.90 14.58
CA LEU A 145 -7.46 -0.12 15.84
C LEU A 145 -7.80 -1.00 17.05
N ALA A 146 -8.83 -1.85 16.95
CA ALA A 146 -9.22 -2.79 18.00
C ALA A 146 -8.16 -3.87 18.29
N ALA A 147 -7.32 -4.19 17.32
CA ALA A 147 -6.17 -5.08 17.51
C ALA A 147 -4.97 -4.38 18.18
N GLY A 148 -5.03 -3.07 18.42
CA GLY A 148 -3.96 -2.29 19.05
C GLY A 148 -2.97 -1.68 18.05
N VAL A 149 -3.28 -1.66 16.76
CA VAL A 149 -2.51 -0.85 15.79
C VAL A 149 -2.84 0.62 16.05
N GLY A 150 -1.89 1.36 16.60
CA GLY A 150 -2.10 2.78 16.94
C GLY A 150 -2.28 3.66 15.68
N PRO A 151 -3.01 4.79 15.81
CA PRO A 151 -3.27 5.67 14.67
C PRO A 151 -2.00 6.22 14.03
N GLU A 152 -0.90 6.34 14.76
CA GLU A 152 0.41 6.78 14.27
C GLU A 152 1.05 5.77 13.32
N ARG A 153 0.64 4.50 13.39
CA ARG A 153 1.12 3.38 12.57
C ARG A 153 0.09 2.87 11.57
N LEU A 154 -1.10 3.46 11.51
CA LEU A 154 -2.17 3.07 10.62
C LEU A 154 -2.37 4.12 9.52
N VAL A 155 -2.28 3.69 8.26
CA VAL A 155 -2.35 4.58 7.10
C VAL A 155 -3.40 4.08 6.10
N LEU A 156 -4.21 4.98 5.60
CA LEU A 156 -5.18 4.70 4.55
C LEU A 156 -4.52 4.80 3.17
N VAL A 157 -4.85 3.90 2.26
CA VAL A 157 -4.39 3.98 0.87
C VAL A 157 -5.59 3.95 -0.08
N HIS A 158 -5.79 5.08 -0.76
CA HIS A 158 -6.81 5.23 -1.77
C HIS A 158 -6.29 4.80 -3.15
N ARG A 159 -6.82 3.68 -3.68
CA ARG A 159 -6.40 3.05 -4.94
C ARG A 159 -7.47 3.04 -6.04
N GLY A 160 -8.58 3.77 -5.83
CA GLY A 160 -9.74 3.74 -6.70
C GLY A 160 -10.61 2.49 -6.50
N PHE A 161 -11.68 2.40 -7.27
CA PHE A 161 -12.69 1.36 -7.11
C PHE A 161 -12.91 0.58 -8.40
N ALA A 162 -13.27 -0.70 -8.29
CA ALA A 162 -13.54 -1.54 -9.45
C ALA A 162 -14.77 -1.02 -10.22
N GLN A 163 -14.73 -1.18 -11.53
CA GLN A 163 -15.84 -0.87 -12.42
C GLN A 163 -16.02 -1.96 -13.48
N THR A 164 -17.19 -2.02 -14.07
CA THR A 164 -17.56 -3.05 -15.05
C THR A 164 -17.41 -2.61 -16.50
N SER A 165 -17.26 -1.31 -16.78
CA SER A 165 -17.17 -0.77 -18.14
C SER A 165 -16.01 0.21 -18.27
N GLY A 166 -15.40 0.25 -19.46
CA GLY A 166 -14.25 1.07 -19.79
C GLY A 166 -14.44 2.54 -19.49
N ASN A 167 -13.41 3.15 -18.94
CA ASN A 167 -13.36 4.54 -18.57
C ASN A 167 -11.91 5.03 -18.76
N GLU A 168 -11.69 6.31 -18.54
CA GLU A 168 -10.38 6.94 -18.49
C GLU A 168 -9.47 6.26 -17.44
N TYR A 169 -10.02 5.81 -16.33
CA TYR A 169 -9.32 5.14 -15.23
C TYR A 169 -9.53 3.62 -15.26
N ARG A 170 -8.50 2.87 -14.88
CA ARG A 170 -8.64 1.44 -14.59
C ARG A 170 -9.53 1.20 -13.37
N ASN A 171 -9.37 2.03 -12.35
CA ASN A 171 -10.18 2.03 -11.14
C ASN A 171 -10.53 3.49 -10.80
N PRO A 172 -11.72 3.98 -11.17
CA PRO A 172 -12.13 5.35 -10.89
C PRO A 172 -11.90 5.74 -9.43
N PRO A 173 -11.38 6.93 -9.17
CA PRO A 173 -11.02 7.31 -7.80
C PRO A 173 -12.22 7.53 -6.87
N VAL A 174 -13.40 7.91 -7.40
CA VAL A 174 -14.60 8.20 -6.58
C VAL A 174 -14.22 8.98 -5.32
N TRP A 175 -13.58 10.13 -5.49
CA TRP A 175 -12.89 10.92 -4.47
C TRP A 175 -13.70 11.17 -3.19
N HIS A 176 -15.02 11.32 -3.31
CA HIS A 176 -15.89 11.60 -2.16
C HIS A 176 -15.86 10.45 -1.12
N VAL A 177 -15.67 9.19 -1.53
CA VAL A 177 -15.55 8.05 -0.60
C VAL A 177 -14.28 8.17 0.24
N ALA A 178 -13.17 8.53 -0.40
CA ALA A 178 -11.91 8.73 0.32
C ALA A 178 -11.95 9.96 1.24
N LEU A 179 -12.57 11.05 0.79
CA LEU A 179 -12.75 12.24 1.63
C LEU A 179 -13.65 11.97 2.84
N GLU A 180 -14.68 11.14 2.69
CA GLU A 180 -15.51 10.69 3.82
C GLU A 180 -14.67 9.88 4.84
N MET A 181 -13.77 9.01 4.39
CA MET A 181 -12.86 8.29 5.27
C MET A 181 -11.92 9.23 6.03
N ARG A 182 -11.38 10.26 5.37
CA ARG A 182 -10.56 11.28 6.05
C ARG A 182 -11.35 12.06 7.10
N ARG A 183 -12.63 12.36 6.81
CA ARG A 183 -13.51 13.03 7.78
C ARG A 183 -13.80 12.13 8.99
N ARG A 184 -13.90 10.82 8.77
CA ARG A 184 -14.20 9.82 9.82
C ARG A 184 -12.99 9.51 10.69
N PHE A 185 -11.80 9.50 10.12
CA PHE A 185 -10.51 9.22 10.77
C PHE A 185 -9.50 10.35 10.50
N PRO A 186 -9.73 11.55 11.06
CA PRO A 186 -8.89 12.72 10.77
C PRO A 186 -7.45 12.58 11.28
N GLU A 187 -7.21 11.68 12.23
CA GLU A 187 -5.89 11.36 12.79
C GLU A 187 -5.06 10.44 11.89
N LEU A 188 -5.69 9.73 10.94
CA LEU A 188 -4.97 8.80 10.07
C LEU A 188 -4.46 9.51 8.81
N LYS A 189 -3.23 9.19 8.42
CA LYS A 189 -2.67 9.61 7.13
C LYS A 189 -3.37 8.90 6.00
N MET A 190 -3.44 9.57 4.84
CA MET A 190 -3.99 9.01 3.61
C MET A 190 -3.02 9.18 2.45
N LEU A 191 -2.66 8.08 1.81
CA LEU A 191 -1.85 8.05 0.59
C LEU A 191 -2.73 7.76 -0.63
N CYS A 192 -2.35 8.31 -1.77
CA CYS A 192 -2.95 7.99 -3.06
C CYS A 192 -2.12 6.92 -3.78
N ASP A 193 -2.79 5.94 -4.40
CA ASP A 193 -2.19 4.97 -5.30
C ASP A 193 -2.58 5.29 -6.76
N PRO A 194 -1.88 6.24 -7.43
CA PRO A 194 -2.22 6.64 -8.78
C PRO A 194 -2.01 5.53 -9.80
N SER A 195 -1.09 4.59 -9.54
CA SER A 195 -0.80 3.48 -10.44
C SER A 195 -2.00 2.54 -10.61
N HIS A 196 -2.67 2.21 -9.53
CA HIS A 196 -3.87 1.39 -9.58
C HIS A 196 -5.10 2.17 -10.06
N ILE A 197 -5.20 3.47 -9.77
CA ILE A 197 -6.27 4.33 -10.28
C ILE A 197 -6.17 4.41 -11.81
N CYS A 198 -5.03 4.80 -12.35
CA CYS A 198 -4.86 5.02 -13.78
C CYS A 198 -4.71 3.71 -14.57
N GLY A 199 -3.91 2.75 -14.08
CA GLY A 199 -3.57 1.51 -14.78
C GLY A 199 -2.66 1.68 -16.00
N ARG A 200 -2.17 2.89 -16.25
CA ARG A 200 -1.29 3.31 -17.34
C ARG A 200 -0.46 4.51 -16.90
N ARG A 201 0.64 4.83 -17.62
CA ARG A 201 1.53 5.96 -17.26
C ARG A 201 0.86 7.32 -17.44
N GLU A 202 0.05 7.42 -18.49
CA GLU A 202 -0.76 8.61 -18.76
C GLU A 202 -1.74 8.84 -17.61
N GLY A 203 -1.82 10.05 -17.11
CA GLY A 203 -2.68 10.43 -16.01
C GLY A 203 -2.09 10.25 -14.62
N LEU A 204 -0.95 9.54 -14.43
CA LEU A 204 -0.33 9.38 -13.11
C LEU A 204 -0.05 10.75 -12.45
N ALA A 205 0.59 11.65 -13.18
CA ALA A 205 0.93 12.98 -12.66
C ALA A 205 -0.31 13.79 -12.30
N ALA A 206 -1.33 13.79 -13.17
CA ALA A 206 -2.59 14.50 -12.92
C ALA A 206 -3.35 13.93 -11.72
N THR A 207 -3.37 12.58 -11.56
CA THR A 207 -4.00 11.92 -10.42
C THR A 207 -3.23 12.20 -9.11
N ALA A 208 -1.90 12.17 -9.15
CA ALA A 208 -1.05 12.52 -8.01
C ALA A 208 -1.23 14.00 -7.62
N GLN A 209 -1.28 14.92 -8.59
CA GLN A 209 -1.54 16.33 -8.34
C GLN A 209 -2.93 16.54 -7.72
N LYS A 210 -3.96 15.86 -8.25
CA LYS A 210 -5.30 15.94 -7.67
C LYS A 210 -5.34 15.45 -6.22
N ALA A 211 -4.60 14.40 -5.89
CA ALA A 211 -4.45 13.95 -4.50
C ALA A 211 -3.76 15.00 -3.63
N ALA A 212 -2.71 15.65 -4.12
CA ALA A 212 -2.03 16.75 -3.42
C ALA A 212 -2.97 17.93 -3.19
N ASP A 213 -3.76 18.33 -4.20
CA ASP A 213 -4.77 19.39 -4.09
C ASP A 213 -5.86 19.08 -3.05
N LEU A 214 -6.13 17.78 -2.84
CA LEU A 214 -7.02 17.27 -1.79
C LEU A 214 -6.28 17.04 -0.46
N SER A 215 -5.03 17.52 -0.34
CA SER A 215 -4.22 17.43 0.88
C SER A 215 -3.93 16.01 1.35
N TYR A 216 -3.72 15.06 0.45
CA TYR A 216 -3.23 13.74 0.81
C TYR A 216 -1.79 13.82 1.36
N ASP A 217 -1.44 12.91 2.26
CA ASP A 217 -0.15 12.92 2.97
C ASP A 217 1.00 12.34 2.12
N GLY A 218 0.70 11.74 0.97
CA GLY A 218 1.70 11.19 0.07
C GLY A 218 1.16 10.24 -0.98
N LEU A 219 2.08 9.46 -1.56
CA LEU A 219 1.82 8.53 -2.66
C LEU A 219 2.28 7.11 -2.32
N PHE A 220 1.52 6.13 -2.79
CA PHE A 220 1.86 4.70 -2.77
C PHE A 220 1.79 4.18 -4.21
N MET A 221 2.92 4.05 -4.90
CA MET A 221 2.92 3.88 -6.35
C MET A 221 3.79 2.71 -6.82
N GLU A 222 3.48 2.21 -8.03
CA GLU A 222 4.27 1.19 -8.70
C GLU A 222 5.40 1.84 -9.50
N SER A 223 6.61 1.31 -9.32
CA SER A 223 7.82 1.71 -10.05
C SER A 223 8.79 0.54 -10.11
N HIS A 224 9.40 0.33 -11.25
CA HIS A 224 10.45 -0.68 -11.43
C HIS A 224 11.35 -0.31 -12.61
N VAL A 225 12.50 -0.97 -12.71
CA VAL A 225 13.42 -0.90 -13.84
C VAL A 225 12.91 -1.69 -15.03
#